data_a3c6dba366bc6d631b737edd1a14ea19
#
_entry.id   a3c6dba366bc6d631b737edd1a14ea19
#
_cell.length_a   1.000
_cell.length_b   1.000
_cell.length_c   1.000
_cell.angle_alpha   90.00
_cell.angle_beta   90.00
_cell.angle_gamma   90.00
#
_symmetry.space_group_name_H-M   'P 1'
#
loop_
_entity.id
_entity.type
_entity.pdbx_description
1 polymer ?
#
loop_
_entity_poly.entity_id
_entity_poly.type
_entity_poly.pdbx_seq_one_letter_code
_entity_poly.pdbx_strand_id
1 'polypeptide(L)'
;MTSRNWLETARQLPLGHKTRVDCPECGENTSTNAMMVSHSSKSYNGFCFACDHKPFEMKGKQTLEELTELKRINNESLQQTEGARCELPEDFTQDIPLEGRLWLYSNGITDKHRRKYNIGYSKRLRRVVMPVYDTKGDLIWFQCRALVKGQKPKYLQPSGDKGSVVFQSKTEEDKGTKGRVVVVEDIMSAIRVGETTLTISLLGTKADTNQINTLSRFSNVTTWLDSDKAGRNGSKTIRQAVGLLTNTTDIVTELDPKAYSNQQIEKILCKYDHSYDK
;
A
#
# COMPACT_ATOMS: atom_id res chain seq x y z
N MET A 1 -40.95 -4.25 5.96
CA MET A 1 -39.84 -4.50 4.99
C MET A 1 -38.71 -5.15 5.75
N THR A 2 -38.40 -6.42 5.46
CA THR A 2 -37.42 -7.25 6.18
C THR A 2 -36.05 -6.67 6.05
N SER A 3 -35.42 -6.27 7.17
CA SER A 3 -34.01 -5.87 7.20
C SER A 3 -33.19 -7.04 6.62
N ARG A 4 -32.65 -6.88 5.43
CA ARG A 4 -31.75 -7.90 4.86
C ARG A 4 -30.61 -8.11 5.82
N ASN A 5 -30.52 -9.31 6.36
CA ASN A 5 -29.45 -9.68 7.26
C ASN A 5 -28.10 -9.46 6.52
N TRP A 6 -27.30 -8.53 7.00
CA TRP A 6 -25.97 -8.19 6.41
C TRP A 6 -25.12 -9.45 6.16
N LEU A 7 -25.22 -10.41 7.09
CA LEU A 7 -24.46 -11.66 7.04
C LEU A 7 -24.94 -12.56 5.89
N GLU A 8 -26.25 -12.63 5.66
CA GLU A 8 -26.81 -13.41 4.55
C GLU A 8 -26.37 -12.85 3.20
N THR A 9 -26.39 -11.52 3.06
CA THR A 9 -25.86 -10.86 1.88
C THR A 9 -24.36 -11.13 1.72
N ALA A 10 -23.58 -11.05 2.81
CA ALA A 10 -22.14 -11.32 2.76
C ALA A 10 -21.84 -12.77 2.38
N ARG A 11 -22.65 -13.74 2.80
CA ARG A 11 -22.51 -15.17 2.45
C ARG A 11 -22.82 -15.46 0.98
N GLN A 12 -23.71 -14.69 0.37
CA GLN A 12 -24.09 -14.83 -1.05
C GLN A 12 -23.07 -14.17 -1.99
N LEU A 13 -22.18 -13.31 -1.48
CA LEU A 13 -21.13 -12.70 -2.30
C LEU A 13 -20.10 -13.74 -2.70
N PRO A 14 -19.58 -13.68 -3.93
CA PRO A 14 -18.37 -14.39 -4.29
C PRO A 14 -17.21 -14.00 -3.39
N LEU A 15 -16.26 -14.91 -3.20
CA LEU A 15 -15.09 -14.67 -2.37
C LEU A 15 -14.27 -13.48 -2.87
N GLY A 16 -13.85 -12.60 -1.96
CA GLY A 16 -13.14 -11.35 -2.29
C GLY A 16 -14.05 -10.18 -2.67
N HIS A 17 -15.35 -10.41 -2.89
CA HIS A 17 -16.29 -9.37 -3.30
C HIS A 17 -16.84 -8.58 -2.12
N LYS A 18 -17.30 -7.36 -2.45
CA LYS A 18 -17.91 -6.41 -1.50
C LYS A 18 -19.20 -5.85 -2.12
N THR A 19 -20.16 -5.54 -1.29
CA THR A 19 -21.35 -4.80 -1.70
C THR A 19 -21.82 -3.88 -0.57
N ARG A 20 -22.75 -2.99 -0.89
CA ARG A 20 -23.36 -2.12 0.11
C ARG A 20 -24.75 -2.61 0.47
N VAL A 21 -25.09 -2.50 1.77
CA VAL A 21 -26.37 -2.86 2.34
C VAL A 21 -26.79 -1.83 3.38
N ASP A 22 -28.06 -1.87 3.80
CA ASP A 22 -28.54 -1.08 4.90
C ASP A 22 -27.94 -1.58 6.23
N CYS A 23 -27.58 -0.66 7.09
CA CYS A 23 -27.03 -1.00 8.39
C CYS A 23 -28.16 -1.36 9.37
N PRO A 24 -28.12 -2.52 10.03
CA PRO A 24 -29.17 -2.90 10.99
C PRO A 24 -29.21 -2.00 12.24
N GLU A 25 -28.09 -1.36 12.60
CA GLU A 25 -27.99 -0.51 13.80
C GLU A 25 -28.41 0.94 13.54
N CYS A 26 -28.28 1.44 12.32
CA CYS A 26 -28.64 2.83 12.01
C CYS A 26 -30.15 3.07 11.93
N GLY A 27 -30.95 2.01 11.71
CA GLY A 27 -32.40 2.14 11.48
C GLY A 27 -32.74 2.91 10.20
N GLU A 28 -33.99 3.29 10.05
CA GLU A 28 -34.53 3.96 8.85
C GLU A 28 -34.10 5.42 8.69
N ASN A 29 -33.35 5.97 9.63
CA ASN A 29 -32.96 7.40 9.67
C ASN A 29 -31.63 7.73 9.00
N THR A 30 -30.98 6.77 8.37
CA THR A 30 -29.70 6.99 7.68
C THR A 30 -29.82 6.70 6.18
N SER A 31 -28.88 7.26 5.41
CA SER A 31 -28.81 7.02 3.97
C SER A 31 -28.82 5.52 3.65
N THR A 32 -29.67 5.10 2.72
CA THR A 32 -29.70 3.73 2.19
C THR A 32 -28.30 3.26 1.80
N ASN A 33 -27.99 1.99 2.10
CA ASN A 33 -26.68 1.38 1.79
C ASN A 33 -25.46 2.00 2.53
N ALA A 34 -25.64 2.41 3.78
CA ALA A 34 -24.56 2.99 4.59
C ALA A 34 -23.49 1.97 5.02
N MET A 35 -23.77 0.67 4.95
CA MET A 35 -22.86 -0.38 5.37
C MET A 35 -22.24 -1.10 4.19
N MET A 36 -20.91 -1.24 4.19
CA MET A 36 -20.22 -2.13 3.27
C MET A 36 -20.08 -3.50 3.90
N VAL A 37 -20.45 -4.54 3.19
CA VAL A 37 -20.24 -5.94 3.58
C VAL A 37 -19.26 -6.60 2.61
N SER A 38 -18.45 -7.52 3.12
CA SER A 38 -17.44 -8.22 2.34
C SER A 38 -17.32 -9.68 2.73
N HIS A 39 -16.99 -10.51 1.73
CA HIS A 39 -16.72 -11.92 1.86
C HIS A 39 -15.22 -12.16 1.72
N SER A 40 -14.53 -12.36 2.85
CA SER A 40 -13.09 -12.67 2.84
C SER A 40 -12.83 -14.17 2.96
N SER A 41 -11.58 -14.58 2.79
CA SER A 41 -11.18 -15.99 2.94
C SER A 41 -11.51 -16.56 4.32
N LYS A 42 -11.37 -15.76 5.37
CA LYS A 42 -11.46 -16.24 6.76
C LYS A 42 -12.74 -15.77 7.48
N SER A 43 -13.45 -14.78 6.92
CA SER A 43 -14.54 -14.12 7.63
C SER A 43 -15.52 -13.42 6.70
N TYR A 44 -16.69 -13.15 7.22
CA TYR A 44 -17.64 -12.17 6.69
C TYR A 44 -17.52 -10.91 7.54
N ASN A 45 -17.41 -9.76 6.89
CA ASN A 45 -17.16 -8.49 7.58
C ASN A 45 -18.14 -7.44 7.11
N GLY A 46 -18.57 -6.58 8.02
CA GLY A 46 -19.33 -5.37 7.72
C GLY A 46 -18.63 -4.13 8.29
N PHE A 47 -18.85 -2.98 7.67
CA PHE A 47 -18.46 -1.68 8.17
C PHE A 47 -19.50 -0.64 7.78
N CYS A 48 -20.14 -0.02 8.76
CA CYS A 48 -21.07 1.08 8.54
C CYS A 48 -20.34 2.43 8.57
N PHE A 49 -20.49 3.22 7.51
CA PHE A 49 -19.87 4.54 7.41
C PHE A 49 -20.63 5.63 8.19
N ALA A 50 -21.84 5.33 8.68
CA ALA A 50 -22.68 6.27 9.42
C ALA A 50 -22.55 6.12 10.94
N CYS A 51 -22.49 4.88 11.46
CA CYS A 51 -22.47 4.62 12.91
C CYS A 51 -21.26 3.83 13.39
N ASP A 52 -20.27 3.59 12.51
CA ASP A 52 -19.06 2.79 12.81
C ASP A 52 -19.33 1.35 13.27
N HIS A 53 -20.56 0.83 13.12
CA HIS A 53 -20.88 -0.57 13.42
C HIS A 53 -20.01 -1.50 12.57
N LYS A 54 -19.36 -2.48 13.21
CA LYS A 54 -18.37 -3.39 12.60
C LYS A 54 -18.73 -4.85 12.88
N PRO A 55 -19.82 -5.36 12.28
CA PRO A 55 -20.17 -6.77 12.46
C PRO A 55 -19.14 -7.68 11.80
N PHE A 56 -18.89 -8.80 12.43
CA PHE A 56 -17.85 -9.73 12.03
C PHE A 56 -18.27 -11.16 12.36
N GLU A 57 -18.07 -12.09 11.43
CA GLU A 57 -18.25 -13.52 11.66
C GLU A 57 -17.11 -14.32 11.05
N MET A 58 -16.49 -15.16 11.86
CA MET A 58 -15.42 -16.09 11.41
C MET A 58 -16.04 -17.26 10.66
N LYS A 59 -15.45 -17.62 9.54
CA LYS A 59 -15.69 -18.91 8.89
C LYS A 59 -15.02 -20.03 9.68
N GLY A 60 -15.60 -21.22 9.62
CA GLY A 60 -14.94 -22.44 10.09
C GLY A 60 -13.66 -22.79 9.30
N LYS A 61 -13.14 -23.99 9.49
CA LYS A 61 -11.99 -24.48 8.71
C LYS A 61 -12.32 -24.41 7.22
N GLN A 62 -11.43 -23.78 6.45
CA GLN A 62 -11.58 -23.68 5.00
C GLN A 62 -11.41 -25.05 4.34
N THR A 63 -12.24 -25.30 3.33
CA THR A 63 -12.09 -26.48 2.48
C THR A 63 -11.01 -26.27 1.43
N LEU A 64 -10.49 -27.39 0.88
CA LEU A 64 -9.53 -27.33 -0.23
C LEU A 64 -10.12 -26.62 -1.47
N GLU A 65 -11.43 -26.78 -1.68
CA GLU A 65 -12.18 -26.15 -2.77
C GLU A 65 -12.22 -24.62 -2.62
N GLU A 66 -12.51 -24.10 -1.41
CA GLU A 66 -12.47 -22.65 -1.12
C GLU A 66 -11.08 -22.06 -1.32
N LEU A 67 -10.03 -22.78 -0.96
CA LEU A 67 -8.64 -22.35 -1.18
C LEU A 67 -8.27 -22.35 -2.67
N THR A 68 -8.79 -23.31 -3.44
CA THR A 68 -8.57 -23.36 -4.89
C THR A 68 -9.31 -22.24 -5.60
N GLU A 69 -10.54 -21.95 -5.20
CA GLU A 69 -11.33 -20.84 -5.73
C GLU A 69 -10.68 -19.48 -5.39
N LEU A 70 -10.13 -19.32 -4.19
CA LEU A 70 -9.33 -18.13 -3.84
C LEU A 70 -8.15 -17.92 -4.78
N LYS A 71 -7.42 -18.99 -5.09
CA LYS A 71 -6.29 -18.93 -6.04
C LYS A 71 -6.78 -18.55 -7.44
N ARG A 72 -7.92 -19.10 -7.89
CA ARG A 72 -8.51 -18.78 -9.18
C ARG A 72 -8.91 -17.32 -9.28
N ILE A 73 -9.66 -16.80 -8.30
CA ILE A 73 -10.10 -15.40 -8.23
C ILE A 73 -8.90 -14.46 -8.17
N ASN A 74 -7.87 -14.82 -7.41
CA ASN A 74 -6.65 -14.03 -7.31
C ASN A 74 -5.89 -13.97 -8.65
N ASN A 75 -5.85 -15.07 -9.37
CA ASN A 75 -5.23 -15.13 -10.70
C ASN A 75 -6.06 -14.38 -11.75
N GLU A 76 -7.39 -14.46 -11.70
CA GLU A 76 -8.28 -13.71 -12.60
C GLU A 76 -8.24 -12.20 -12.33
N SER A 77 -8.15 -11.79 -11.06
CA SER A 77 -7.98 -10.37 -10.72
C SER A 77 -6.62 -9.84 -11.16
N LEU A 78 -5.57 -10.66 -11.17
CA LEU A 78 -4.27 -10.32 -11.74
C LEU A 78 -4.36 -10.12 -13.26
N GLN A 79 -5.08 -10.98 -13.97
CA GLN A 79 -5.30 -10.85 -15.42
C GLN A 79 -6.21 -9.66 -15.78
N GLN A 80 -7.22 -9.35 -14.95
CA GLN A 80 -8.07 -8.17 -15.16
C GLN A 80 -7.36 -6.86 -14.84
N THR A 81 -6.36 -6.87 -13.95
CA THR A 81 -5.52 -5.68 -13.67
C THR A 81 -4.57 -5.40 -14.84
N GLU A 82 -4.22 -6.40 -15.64
CA GLU A 82 -3.46 -6.22 -16.90
C GLU A 82 -4.28 -5.52 -18.01
N GLY A 83 -5.60 -5.44 -17.87
CA GLY A 83 -6.50 -4.84 -18.88
C GLY A 83 -6.95 -3.40 -18.60
N ALA A 84 -6.94 -2.94 -17.36
CA ALA A 84 -7.31 -1.56 -17.01
C ALA A 84 -6.06 -0.68 -17.05
N ARG A 85 -5.85 0.03 -18.15
CA ARG A 85 -4.77 1.03 -18.25
C ARG A 85 -4.97 2.07 -17.17
N CYS A 86 -4.03 2.14 -16.23
CA CYS A 86 -3.95 3.25 -15.30
C CYS A 86 -3.50 4.49 -16.08
N GLU A 87 -4.24 5.57 -16.01
CA GLU A 87 -3.90 6.83 -16.68
C GLU A 87 -3.69 7.92 -15.63
N LEU A 88 -2.67 8.74 -15.84
CA LEU A 88 -2.45 9.92 -15.00
C LEU A 88 -3.60 10.92 -15.18
N PRO A 89 -3.84 11.84 -14.23
CA PRO A 89 -4.79 12.93 -14.43
C PRO A 89 -4.54 13.64 -15.77
N GLU A 90 -5.60 13.95 -16.52
CA GLU A 90 -5.52 14.57 -17.86
C GLU A 90 -4.65 15.83 -17.89
N ASP A 91 -4.66 16.60 -16.80
CA ASP A 91 -3.88 17.83 -16.64
C ASP A 91 -2.53 17.61 -15.94
N PHE A 92 -2.04 16.38 -15.93
CA PHE A 92 -0.72 16.07 -15.36
C PHE A 92 0.37 16.86 -16.05
N THR A 93 1.23 17.51 -15.25
CA THR A 93 2.39 18.27 -15.74
C THR A 93 3.58 18.07 -14.81
N GLN A 94 4.79 18.14 -15.35
CA GLN A 94 6.02 18.20 -14.57
C GLN A 94 6.32 19.58 -13.99
N ASP A 95 5.56 20.60 -14.41
CA ASP A 95 5.64 21.95 -13.83
C ASP A 95 4.89 21.98 -12.50
N ILE A 96 5.63 21.80 -11.40
CA ILE A 96 5.10 21.78 -10.04
C ILE A 96 5.18 23.22 -9.47
N PRO A 97 4.07 23.76 -8.92
CA PRO A 97 4.08 25.09 -8.30
C PRO A 97 5.02 25.11 -7.09
N LEU A 98 5.44 26.33 -6.69
CA LEU A 98 6.42 26.53 -5.62
C LEU A 98 6.04 25.79 -4.33
N GLU A 99 4.78 25.85 -3.92
CA GLU A 99 4.29 25.14 -2.72
C GLU A 99 4.51 23.62 -2.81
N GLY A 100 4.29 23.05 -3.98
CA GLY A 100 4.52 21.63 -4.24
C GLY A 100 6.00 21.27 -4.21
N ARG A 101 6.85 22.11 -4.80
CA ARG A 101 8.32 21.92 -4.75
C ARG A 101 8.83 22.03 -3.32
N LEU A 102 8.40 23.03 -2.56
CA LEU A 102 8.79 23.20 -1.15
C LEU A 102 8.35 21.99 -0.31
N TRP A 103 7.13 21.48 -0.55
CA TRP A 103 6.69 20.26 0.13
C TRP A 103 7.55 19.04 -0.24
N LEU A 104 7.93 18.85 -1.50
CA LEU A 104 8.81 17.79 -1.93
C LEU A 104 10.20 17.92 -1.28
N TYR A 105 10.79 19.12 -1.29
CA TYR A 105 12.08 19.36 -0.65
C TYR A 105 12.05 19.14 0.86
N SER A 106 10.97 19.53 1.55
CA SER A 106 10.83 19.26 2.99
C SER A 106 10.75 17.76 3.33
N ASN A 107 10.43 16.91 2.33
CA ASN A 107 10.49 15.44 2.43
C ASN A 107 11.77 14.86 1.81
N GLY A 108 12.78 15.67 1.52
CA GLY A 108 14.05 15.23 0.95
C GLY A 108 14.01 14.85 -0.53
N ILE A 109 12.94 15.20 -1.25
CA ILE A 109 12.80 14.89 -2.68
C ILE A 109 13.31 16.06 -3.52
N THR A 110 14.42 15.85 -4.20
CA THR A 110 15.10 16.84 -5.05
C THR A 110 14.57 16.84 -6.47
N ASP A 111 15.02 17.80 -7.30
CA ASP A 111 14.71 17.81 -8.73
C ASP A 111 15.26 16.59 -9.50
N LYS A 112 16.39 16.00 -9.05
CA LYS A 112 16.89 14.73 -9.57
C LYS A 112 15.85 13.63 -9.36
N HIS A 113 15.31 13.52 -8.15
CA HIS A 113 14.26 12.54 -7.82
C HIS A 113 12.99 12.78 -8.63
N ARG A 114 12.55 14.03 -8.75
CA ARG A 114 11.37 14.39 -9.54
C ARG A 114 11.45 13.86 -10.97
N ARG A 115 12.58 14.12 -11.63
CA ARG A 115 12.80 13.64 -13.01
C ARG A 115 12.90 12.12 -13.08
N LYS A 116 13.66 11.49 -12.16
CA LYS A 116 13.88 10.05 -12.15
C LYS A 116 12.56 9.26 -11.99
N TYR A 117 11.64 9.77 -11.15
CA TYR A 117 10.39 9.10 -10.83
C TYR A 117 9.15 9.74 -11.51
N ASN A 118 9.38 10.66 -12.43
CA ASN A 118 8.31 11.37 -13.16
C ASN A 118 7.27 12.01 -12.23
N ILE A 119 7.72 12.57 -11.08
CA ILE A 119 6.81 13.24 -10.14
C ILE A 119 6.37 14.57 -10.73
N GLY A 120 5.07 14.81 -10.74
CA GLY A 120 4.45 16.00 -11.32
C GLY A 120 3.33 16.57 -10.48
N TYR A 121 2.43 17.28 -11.12
CA TYR A 121 1.33 18.00 -10.49
C TYR A 121 0.07 17.95 -11.36
N SER A 122 -1.09 17.98 -10.70
CA SER A 122 -2.37 18.25 -11.33
C SER A 122 -2.94 19.54 -10.77
N LYS A 123 -3.15 20.54 -11.65
CA LYS A 123 -3.74 21.84 -11.29
C LYS A 123 -5.20 21.67 -10.87
N ARG A 124 -5.96 20.85 -11.60
CA ARG A 124 -7.37 20.56 -11.31
C ARG A 124 -7.56 19.95 -9.94
N LEU A 125 -6.71 18.96 -9.59
CA LEU A 125 -6.77 18.27 -8.30
C LEU A 125 -6.07 19.06 -7.18
N ARG A 126 -5.20 20.05 -7.53
CA ARG A 126 -4.31 20.77 -6.61
C ARG A 126 -3.46 19.83 -5.77
N ARG A 127 -2.78 18.86 -6.46
CA ARG A 127 -2.06 17.76 -5.81
C ARG A 127 -0.75 17.46 -6.53
N VAL A 128 0.27 17.13 -5.75
CA VAL A 128 1.47 16.46 -6.28
C VAL A 128 1.08 15.05 -6.69
N VAL A 129 1.46 14.67 -7.90
CA VAL A 129 1.18 13.36 -8.49
C VAL A 129 2.46 12.54 -8.51
N MET A 130 2.41 11.35 -7.93
CA MET A 130 3.52 10.40 -7.82
C MET A 130 3.14 9.12 -8.56
N PRO A 131 3.60 8.95 -9.81
CA PRO A 131 3.36 7.74 -10.58
C PRO A 131 4.09 6.54 -10.01
N VAL A 132 3.52 5.35 -10.23
CA VAL A 132 4.13 4.05 -9.92
C VAL A 132 4.19 3.25 -11.21
N TYR A 133 5.39 2.82 -11.56
CA TYR A 133 5.65 2.05 -12.77
C TYR A 133 6.06 0.63 -12.39
N ASP A 134 5.74 -0.32 -13.24
CA ASP A 134 6.25 -1.68 -13.13
C ASP A 134 7.71 -1.78 -13.64
N THR A 135 8.25 -3.00 -13.63
CA THR A 135 9.63 -3.27 -14.10
C THR A 135 9.80 -3.10 -15.61
N LYS A 136 8.72 -3.07 -16.38
CA LYS A 136 8.72 -2.82 -17.84
C LYS A 136 8.65 -1.33 -18.16
N GLY A 137 8.31 -0.49 -17.16
CA GLY A 137 8.12 0.94 -17.31
C GLY A 137 6.66 1.33 -17.61
N ASP A 138 5.73 0.41 -17.51
CA ASP A 138 4.31 0.69 -17.68
C ASP A 138 3.73 1.31 -16.42
N LEU A 139 2.86 2.34 -16.59
CA LEU A 139 2.18 2.97 -15.48
C LEU A 139 1.12 2.03 -14.91
N ILE A 140 1.30 1.61 -13.66
CA ILE A 140 0.38 0.68 -12.98
C ILE A 140 -0.43 1.34 -11.88
N TRP A 141 0.03 2.49 -11.34
CA TRP A 141 -0.65 3.20 -10.26
C TRP A 141 -0.18 4.65 -10.15
N PHE A 142 -0.84 5.44 -9.35
CA PHE A 142 -0.33 6.72 -8.87
C PHE A 142 -0.94 7.12 -7.53
N GLN A 143 -0.28 8.02 -6.82
CA GLN A 143 -0.82 8.69 -5.65
C GLN A 143 -0.80 10.21 -5.86
N CYS A 144 -1.91 10.88 -5.56
CA CYS A 144 -2.03 12.33 -5.60
C CYS A 144 -2.10 12.90 -4.19
N ARG A 145 -1.04 13.57 -3.74
CA ARG A 145 -0.95 14.17 -2.40
C ARG A 145 -1.52 15.58 -2.37
N ALA A 146 -2.47 15.83 -1.46
CA ALA A 146 -3.00 17.17 -1.20
C ALA A 146 -1.93 18.10 -0.62
N LEU A 147 -1.80 19.31 -1.14
CA LEU A 147 -0.92 20.36 -0.61
C LEU A 147 -1.66 21.31 0.34
N VAL A 148 -2.94 21.53 0.09
CA VAL A 148 -3.75 22.48 0.87
C VAL A 148 -4.09 21.87 2.22
N LYS A 149 -3.82 22.62 3.30
CA LYS A 149 -4.19 22.22 4.66
C LYS A 149 -5.71 21.99 4.74
N GLY A 150 -6.12 20.85 5.27
CA GLY A 150 -7.55 20.50 5.39
C GLY A 150 -8.18 19.88 4.14
N GLN A 151 -7.50 19.83 2.99
CA GLN A 151 -8.01 19.14 1.79
C GLN A 151 -8.12 17.64 2.04
N LYS A 152 -9.33 17.12 1.94
CA LYS A 152 -9.63 15.67 2.10
C LYS A 152 -10.03 15.06 0.76
N PRO A 153 -9.74 13.78 0.54
CA PRO A 153 -8.80 12.97 1.32
C PRO A 153 -7.35 13.46 1.15
N LYS A 154 -6.48 13.15 2.12
CA LYS A 154 -5.05 13.52 2.08
C LYS A 154 -4.34 12.95 0.84
N TYR A 155 -4.72 11.74 0.43
CA TYR A 155 -4.27 11.08 -0.80
C TYR A 155 -5.46 10.72 -1.67
N LEU A 156 -5.36 10.99 -2.99
CA LEU A 156 -6.22 10.39 -4.01
C LEU A 156 -5.42 9.33 -4.76
N GLN A 157 -6.11 8.29 -5.19
CA GLN A 157 -5.56 7.15 -5.92
C GLN A 157 -6.52 6.77 -7.03
N PRO A 158 -6.11 6.00 -8.06
CA PRO A 158 -7.03 5.42 -9.03
C PRO A 158 -8.14 4.64 -8.34
N SER A 159 -9.29 4.57 -8.99
CA SER A 159 -10.35 3.66 -8.59
C SER A 159 -9.92 2.22 -8.92
N GLY A 160 -10.11 1.30 -7.99
CA GLY A 160 -9.75 -0.10 -8.18
C GLY A 160 -9.02 -0.70 -6.97
N ASP A 161 -8.66 -1.95 -7.11
CA ASP A 161 -7.91 -2.66 -6.08
C ASP A 161 -6.40 -2.37 -6.25
N LYS A 162 -5.80 -1.79 -5.23
CA LYS A 162 -4.36 -1.57 -5.17
C LYS A 162 -3.59 -2.90 -5.19
N GLY A 163 -4.18 -3.95 -4.65
CA GLY A 163 -3.74 -5.35 -4.66
C GLY A 163 -2.23 -5.55 -4.63
N SER A 164 -1.68 -5.99 -5.75
CA SER A 164 -0.26 -6.30 -5.90
C SER A 164 0.67 -5.10 -6.09
N VAL A 165 0.12 -3.87 -6.16
CA VAL A 165 0.92 -2.67 -6.48
C VAL A 165 1.92 -2.38 -5.37
N VAL A 166 3.17 -2.25 -5.77
CA VAL A 166 4.25 -1.74 -4.93
C VAL A 166 5.01 -0.64 -5.68
N PHE A 167 5.50 0.35 -4.97
CA PHE A 167 6.48 1.28 -5.54
C PHE A 167 7.87 0.73 -5.25
N GLN A 168 8.67 0.52 -6.30
CA GLN A 168 10.05 0.07 -6.17
C GLN A 168 11.00 1.21 -6.51
N SER A 169 12.00 1.44 -5.66
CA SER A 169 13.04 2.40 -5.94
C SER A 169 13.93 1.92 -7.09
N LYS A 170 14.33 2.87 -7.96
CA LYS A 170 15.30 2.59 -9.04
C LYS A 170 16.70 2.84 -8.48
N THR A 171 17.40 1.79 -8.07
CA THR A 171 18.82 1.87 -7.72
C THR A 171 19.64 2.01 -9.00
N GLU A 172 20.64 2.89 -9.03
CA GLU A 172 21.51 3.07 -10.20
C GLU A 172 22.49 1.90 -10.37
N GLU A 173 22.67 1.14 -9.30
CA GLU A 173 23.53 -0.02 -9.26
C GLU A 173 22.81 -1.16 -8.60
N ASP A 174 22.42 -2.14 -9.40
CA ASP A 174 22.04 -3.47 -8.91
C ASP A 174 23.30 -4.23 -8.43
N LYS A 175 24.23 -3.47 -7.81
CA LYS A 175 25.50 -3.97 -7.34
C LYS A 175 25.35 -4.64 -5.99
N GLY A 176 25.00 -5.92 -6.04
CA GLY A 176 25.32 -6.80 -4.92
C GLY A 176 24.31 -6.86 -3.77
N THR A 177 23.14 -6.27 -3.88
CA THR A 177 22.04 -6.50 -2.91
C THR A 177 21.34 -7.84 -3.16
N LYS A 178 22.12 -8.87 -3.55
CA LYS A 178 21.58 -10.20 -3.87
C LYS A 178 20.59 -10.62 -2.79
N GLY A 179 19.31 -10.46 -3.12
CA GLY A 179 18.22 -10.93 -2.30
C GLY A 179 17.84 -10.07 -1.09
N ARG A 180 18.24 -8.79 -0.99
CA ARG A 180 17.85 -7.89 0.10
C ARG A 180 16.92 -6.80 -0.37
N VAL A 181 15.94 -6.47 0.47
CA VAL A 181 15.01 -5.36 0.23
C VAL A 181 14.64 -4.68 1.55
N VAL A 182 14.56 -3.35 1.52
CA VAL A 182 13.96 -2.57 2.62
C VAL A 182 12.52 -2.24 2.26
N VAL A 183 11.61 -2.49 3.19
CA VAL A 183 10.18 -2.22 3.03
C VAL A 183 9.80 -1.01 3.86
N VAL A 184 9.18 -0.03 3.20
CA VAL A 184 8.73 1.23 3.81
C VAL A 184 7.25 1.49 3.52
N GLU A 185 6.67 2.47 4.19
CA GLU A 185 5.24 2.75 4.07
C GLU A 185 4.89 3.57 2.82
N ASP A 186 5.63 4.64 2.54
CA ASP A 186 5.30 5.63 1.51
C ASP A 186 6.38 5.80 0.43
N ILE A 187 5.99 6.40 -0.69
CA ILE A 187 6.86 6.64 -1.85
C ILE A 187 8.07 7.52 -1.50
N MET A 188 7.89 8.55 -0.63
CA MET A 188 9.00 9.44 -0.27
C MET A 188 10.07 8.69 0.48
N SER A 189 9.67 7.88 1.46
CA SER A 189 10.58 7.00 2.21
C SER A 189 11.28 6.02 1.28
N ALA A 190 10.57 5.45 0.28
CA ALA A 190 11.16 4.54 -0.68
C ALA A 190 12.18 5.24 -1.60
N ILE A 191 11.93 6.46 -2.02
CA ILE A 191 12.89 7.24 -2.82
C ILE A 191 14.14 7.56 -1.99
N ARG A 192 13.96 8.00 -0.74
CA ARG A 192 15.07 8.40 0.14
C ARG A 192 15.97 7.23 0.54
N VAL A 193 15.40 6.15 1.05
CA VAL A 193 16.14 4.94 1.41
C VAL A 193 16.71 4.27 0.15
N GLY A 194 15.97 4.38 -0.96
CA GLY A 194 16.33 3.85 -2.28
C GLY A 194 17.57 4.50 -2.93
N GLU A 195 18.11 5.59 -2.37
CA GLU A 195 19.42 6.11 -2.77
C GLU A 195 20.57 5.22 -2.28
N THR A 196 20.32 4.44 -1.22
CA THR A 196 21.34 3.59 -0.59
C THR A 196 21.15 2.11 -0.92
N THR A 197 19.90 1.62 -0.94
CA THR A 197 19.59 0.19 -1.13
C THR A 197 18.25 0.01 -1.85
N LEU A 198 18.01 -1.19 -2.40
CA LEU A 198 16.73 -1.53 -3.00
C LEU A 198 15.62 -1.39 -1.95
N THR A 199 14.63 -0.58 -2.27
CA THR A 199 13.54 -0.25 -1.36
C THR A 199 12.19 -0.39 -2.03
N ILE A 200 11.24 -0.98 -1.34
CA ILE A 200 9.85 -1.15 -1.78
C ILE A 200 8.93 -0.43 -0.80
N SER A 201 8.02 0.41 -1.33
CA SER A 201 6.89 0.91 -0.57
C SER A 201 5.63 0.11 -0.88
N LEU A 202 4.91 -0.27 0.17
CA LEU A 202 3.61 -0.95 0.07
C LEU A 202 2.45 0.05 -0.13
N LEU A 203 2.75 1.34 -0.20
CA LEU A 203 1.75 2.42 -0.30
C LEU A 203 0.76 2.40 0.88
N GLY A 204 1.26 2.06 2.06
CA GLY A 204 0.53 1.94 3.33
C GLY A 204 1.17 0.93 4.28
N THR A 205 0.54 0.73 5.44
CA THR A 205 1.03 -0.13 6.53
C THR A 205 0.62 -1.60 6.43
N LYS A 206 -0.30 -1.93 5.50
CA LYS A 206 -0.82 -3.30 5.33
C LYS A 206 -0.33 -3.86 4.01
N ALA A 207 0.25 -5.06 4.07
CA ALA A 207 0.57 -5.85 2.90
C ALA A 207 -0.58 -6.83 2.59
N ASP A 208 -0.96 -6.94 1.32
CA ASP A 208 -1.82 -8.02 0.84
C ASP A 208 -1.01 -9.27 0.47
N THR A 209 -1.71 -10.32 0.09
CA THR A 209 -1.08 -11.60 -0.27
C THR A 209 -0.09 -11.48 -1.43
N ASN A 210 -0.40 -10.67 -2.45
CA ASN A 210 0.46 -10.51 -3.62
C ASN A 210 1.72 -9.71 -3.30
N GLN A 211 1.58 -8.67 -2.46
CA GLN A 211 2.72 -7.92 -1.94
C GLN A 211 3.62 -8.81 -1.07
N ILE A 212 3.04 -9.66 -0.21
CA ILE A 212 3.79 -10.67 0.55
C ILE A 212 4.53 -11.63 -0.38
N ASN A 213 3.87 -12.15 -1.43
CA ASN A 213 4.51 -13.00 -2.43
C ASN A 213 5.67 -12.28 -3.14
N THR A 214 5.53 -10.99 -3.43
CA THR A 214 6.60 -10.17 -4.00
C THR A 214 7.79 -10.08 -3.05
N LEU A 215 7.55 -9.80 -1.78
CA LEU A 215 8.59 -9.69 -0.76
C LEU A 215 9.27 -11.05 -0.50
N SER A 216 8.55 -12.15 -0.56
CA SER A 216 9.09 -13.50 -0.32
C SER A 216 10.08 -13.98 -1.39
N ARG A 217 10.27 -13.22 -2.48
CA ARG A 217 11.31 -13.48 -3.49
C ARG A 217 12.69 -13.04 -3.04
N PHE A 218 12.78 -12.24 -1.97
CA PHE A 218 14.04 -11.76 -1.41
C PHE A 218 14.50 -12.68 -0.29
N SER A 219 15.81 -12.89 -0.18
CA SER A 219 16.39 -13.70 0.91
C SER A 219 16.33 -12.99 2.25
N ASN A 220 16.34 -11.64 2.24
CA ASN A 220 16.30 -10.81 3.44
C ASN A 220 15.32 -9.64 3.23
N VAL A 221 14.33 -9.55 4.08
CA VAL A 221 13.34 -8.46 4.08
C VAL A 221 13.49 -7.64 5.36
N THR A 222 13.89 -6.40 5.22
CA THR A 222 14.01 -5.47 6.34
C THR A 222 12.84 -4.50 6.33
N THR A 223 12.01 -4.53 7.37
CA THR A 223 10.94 -3.54 7.54
C THR A 223 11.45 -2.28 8.22
N TRP A 224 11.13 -1.12 7.65
CA TRP A 224 11.41 0.20 8.22
C TRP A 224 10.21 1.11 7.94
N LEU A 225 9.11 0.87 8.66
CA LEU A 225 7.88 1.64 8.52
C LEU A 225 7.91 2.90 9.38
N ASP A 226 6.89 3.75 9.26
CA ASP A 226 6.79 4.98 10.04
C ASP A 226 6.78 4.69 11.55
N SER A 227 7.27 5.62 12.35
CA SER A 227 7.54 5.42 13.78
C SER A 227 6.30 5.33 14.67
N ASP A 228 5.10 5.47 14.10
CA ASP A 228 3.84 5.43 14.82
C ASP A 228 3.36 4.01 15.18
N LYS A 229 2.23 3.91 15.87
CA LYS A 229 1.63 2.62 16.26
C LYS A 229 1.18 1.79 15.05
N ALA A 230 0.72 2.45 13.97
CA ALA A 230 0.25 1.75 12.77
C ALA A 230 1.44 1.12 12.03
N GLY A 231 2.55 1.87 11.87
CA GLY A 231 3.78 1.37 11.28
C GLY A 231 4.37 0.19 12.05
N ARG A 232 4.47 0.29 13.39
CA ARG A 232 4.96 -0.82 14.24
C ARG A 232 4.11 -2.09 14.11
N ASN A 233 2.78 -1.96 14.08
CA ASN A 233 1.88 -3.09 13.89
C ASN A 233 1.99 -3.67 12.47
N GLY A 234 2.11 -2.81 11.46
CA GLY A 234 2.32 -3.20 10.06
C GLY A 234 3.61 -3.99 9.91
N SER A 235 4.72 -3.47 10.44
CA SER A 235 6.02 -4.14 10.44
C SER A 235 5.95 -5.55 11.04
N LYS A 236 5.35 -5.69 12.22
CA LYS A 236 5.17 -6.99 12.86
C LYS A 236 4.37 -7.96 11.98
N THR A 237 3.26 -7.50 11.39
CA THR A 237 2.39 -8.32 10.54
C THR A 237 3.11 -8.78 9.27
N ILE A 238 3.83 -7.87 8.60
CA ILE A 238 4.61 -8.17 7.41
C ILE A 238 5.69 -9.21 7.73
N ARG A 239 6.47 -8.99 8.76
CA ARG A 239 7.54 -9.92 9.17
C ARG A 239 7.00 -11.30 9.54
N GLN A 240 5.87 -11.38 10.23
CA GLN A 240 5.21 -12.66 10.51
C GLN A 240 4.78 -13.39 9.23
N ALA A 241 4.29 -12.65 8.23
CA ALA A 241 3.82 -13.24 6.98
C ALA A 241 4.97 -13.72 6.08
N VAL A 242 6.05 -12.94 5.95
CA VAL A 242 7.19 -13.31 5.09
C VAL A 242 8.23 -14.16 5.82
N GLY A 243 8.31 -14.12 7.14
CA GLY A 243 9.33 -14.76 7.95
C GLY A 243 9.32 -16.30 7.92
N LEU A 244 8.26 -16.89 7.37
CA LEU A 244 8.21 -18.33 7.09
C LEU A 244 9.06 -18.73 5.85
N LEU A 245 9.35 -17.77 4.98
CA LEU A 245 9.97 -18.00 3.67
C LEU A 245 11.32 -17.27 3.53
N THR A 246 11.59 -16.26 4.34
CA THR A 246 12.77 -15.38 4.21
C THR A 246 13.23 -14.86 5.56
N ASN A 247 14.50 -14.44 5.65
CA ASN A 247 15.00 -13.76 6.84
C ASN A 247 14.37 -12.37 6.97
N THR A 248 14.00 -12.01 8.20
CA THR A 248 13.36 -10.71 8.45
C THR A 248 14.08 -9.92 9.54
N THR A 249 14.27 -8.64 9.30
CA THR A 249 14.81 -7.66 10.26
C THR A 249 13.83 -6.51 10.42
N ASP A 250 13.81 -5.86 11.58
CA ASP A 250 12.99 -4.68 11.84
C ASP A 250 13.86 -3.50 12.25
N ILE A 251 13.78 -2.42 11.51
CA ILE A 251 14.40 -1.14 11.86
C ILE A 251 13.34 -0.28 12.54
N VAL A 252 13.60 0.08 13.78
CA VAL A 252 12.75 0.99 14.56
C VAL A 252 13.54 2.25 14.86
N THR A 253 13.00 3.39 14.42
CA THR A 253 13.62 4.71 14.59
C THR A 253 12.62 5.70 15.19
N GLU A 254 13.10 6.83 15.71
CA GLU A 254 12.24 7.88 16.29
C GLU A 254 11.50 8.66 15.20
N LEU A 255 12.13 8.84 14.03
CA LEU A 255 11.56 9.57 12.91
C LEU A 255 11.25 8.61 11.76
N ASP A 256 10.38 9.06 10.86
CA ASP A 256 10.08 8.34 9.61
C ASP A 256 11.33 8.23 8.72
N PRO A 257 11.48 7.16 7.91
CA PRO A 257 12.68 6.94 7.09
C PRO A 257 13.08 8.13 6.22
N LYS A 258 12.11 8.85 5.66
CA LYS A 258 12.33 10.04 4.81
C LYS A 258 12.95 11.24 5.52
N ALA A 259 12.91 11.27 6.85
CA ALA A 259 13.41 12.39 7.64
C ALA A 259 14.94 12.33 7.88
N TYR A 260 15.55 11.17 7.60
CA TYR A 260 17.00 10.99 7.79
C TYR A 260 17.80 11.43 6.56
N SER A 261 19.02 11.95 6.79
CA SER A 261 19.98 12.20 5.72
C SER A 261 20.53 10.88 5.15
N ASN A 262 21.10 10.91 3.93
CA ASN A 262 21.68 9.72 3.31
C ASN A 262 22.74 9.05 4.19
N GLN A 263 23.62 9.84 4.81
CA GLN A 263 24.64 9.31 5.73
C GLN A 263 24.04 8.65 6.97
N GLN A 264 22.92 9.18 7.48
CA GLN A 264 22.22 8.56 8.60
C GLN A 264 21.52 7.28 8.17
N ILE A 265 20.90 7.26 6.97
CA ILE A 265 20.28 6.07 6.39
C ILE A 265 21.32 4.96 6.25
N GLU A 266 22.49 5.26 5.68
CA GLU A 266 23.60 4.30 5.56
C GLU A 266 24.03 3.74 6.91
N LYS A 267 24.26 4.60 7.91
CA LYS A 267 24.63 4.18 9.27
C LYS A 267 23.56 3.29 9.92
N ILE A 268 22.28 3.63 9.74
CA ILE A 268 21.17 2.84 10.25
C ILE A 268 21.16 1.47 9.57
N LEU A 269 21.24 1.43 8.23
CA LEU A 269 21.23 0.17 7.48
C LEU A 269 22.41 -0.73 7.86
N CYS A 270 23.64 -0.17 7.97
CA CYS A 270 24.82 -0.92 8.42
C CYS A 270 24.65 -1.52 9.81
N LYS A 271 24.01 -0.80 10.76
CA LYS A 271 23.77 -1.31 12.10
C LYS A 271 22.89 -2.56 12.14
N TYR A 272 21.94 -2.66 11.21
CA TYR A 272 20.97 -3.76 11.13
C TYR A 272 21.37 -4.82 10.09
N ASP A 273 22.54 -4.66 9.45
CA ASP A 273 23.06 -5.61 8.49
C ASP A 273 23.94 -6.66 9.22
N HIS A 274 23.28 -7.72 9.71
CA HIS A 274 23.95 -8.83 10.42
C HIS A 274 24.80 -9.73 9.50
N SER A 275 25.05 -9.36 8.24
CA SER A 275 25.83 -10.19 7.31
C SER A 275 27.34 -10.04 7.42
N TYR A 276 27.82 -9.13 8.25
CA TYR A 276 29.26 -8.93 8.46
C TYR A 276 29.84 -9.74 9.63
N ASP A 277 28.97 -10.46 10.38
CA ASP A 277 29.36 -11.24 11.56
C ASP A 277 29.48 -12.76 11.26
N LYS A 278 29.80 -13.16 10.02
CA LYS A 278 30.11 -14.55 9.68
C LYS A 278 31.34 -14.67 8.79
#